data_19f394c578b55ad41f0f44c54bacd0a9
#
_entry.id   19f394c578b55ad41f0f44c54bacd0a9
#
_cell.length_a   1.000
_cell.length_b   1.000
_cell.length_c   1.000
_cell.angle_alpha   90.00
_cell.angle_beta   90.00
_cell.angle_gamma   90.00
#
_symmetry.space_group_name_H-M   'P 1'
#
loop_
_entity.id
_entity.type
_entity.pdbx_description
1 polymer ?
#
loop_
_entity_poly.entity_id
_entity_poly.type
_entity_poly.pdbx_seq_one_letter_code
_entity_poly.pdbx_strand_id
1 'polypeptide(L)'
;MPTHHCTTLLLLFLLQPPIVAHAADRTEVINDLLSWAKDEGGIVDNIKVGNSSINGAGRALNLVAPRSEGSVLVSVPLNMLVTDNVARADPTMIKHVLSFPPEVLAIDSCMAVTLFLMLEQLNITGLSSHSKWLRYWNSLPPLDHRFNLPQLEWNSTEQGRAALDVLLSSPSMAQRLHKERSLHDKSMEKLQDTVFFSLNKAYSSTVPNLMKKLKQAFVWSKSVILTRSWTKPHSSIAGECTMVPILDLLNHDDQGGGLIAVAFDDQPGRIHSFGVLATKDVGTDEEVFDSYDPPTSPNQIKCVQDMFVGFGFLPLRGSSNRPWCFNLMFPIKTMTFATPAANMAQLLQLKQWNAKRGDLFTIQLKEGDKTLPNSLLVVLRLCVSDEKDIALAQRRGNALAPLSLRNERKVLATIWTVMSKNLAHIPSSGGQDQRQLDEGVNDQMAIALRIRIHERNICVQTLDQIKELWLHAMLLKELV
;
A
#
# COMPACT_ATOMS: atom_id res chain seq x y z
N MET A 1 52.61 8.08 53.71
CA MET A 1 51.75 8.63 52.68
C MET A 1 51.65 7.61 51.55
N PRO A 2 50.54 6.95 51.36
CA PRO A 2 50.36 6.00 50.23
C PRO A 2 49.66 6.71 49.07
N THR A 3 50.29 6.64 47.91
CA THR A 3 49.80 7.13 46.63
C THR A 3 48.69 6.19 46.07
N HIS A 4 47.47 6.70 45.94
CA HIS A 4 46.38 6.01 45.27
C HIS A 4 46.58 6.07 43.74
N HIS A 5 46.87 4.94 43.13
CA HIS A 5 46.72 4.74 41.68
C HIS A 5 45.23 4.50 41.36
N CYS A 6 44.63 5.48 40.73
CA CYS A 6 43.30 5.37 40.14
C CYS A 6 43.45 4.66 38.78
N THR A 7 43.13 3.38 38.73
CA THR A 7 43.12 2.61 37.49
C THR A 7 41.80 2.90 36.77
N THR A 8 41.84 3.79 35.79
CA THR A 8 40.72 4.07 34.88
C THR A 8 40.53 2.85 33.96
N LEU A 9 39.54 2.04 34.25
CA LEU A 9 39.09 0.99 33.35
C LEU A 9 38.43 1.65 32.14
N LEU A 10 39.21 1.76 31.03
CA LEU A 10 38.68 2.14 29.73
C LEU A 10 37.85 0.94 29.22
N LEU A 11 36.54 0.96 29.42
CA LEU A 11 35.61 0.09 28.71
C LEU A 11 35.60 0.48 27.24
N LEU A 12 36.46 -0.15 26.46
CA LEU A 12 36.32 -0.21 25.00
C LEU A 12 35.07 -0.99 24.67
N PHE A 13 33.91 -0.29 24.59
CA PHE A 13 32.81 -0.76 23.83
C PHE A 13 33.25 -0.82 22.36
N LEU A 14 33.64 -2.02 21.93
CA LEU A 14 33.78 -2.33 20.54
C LEU A 14 32.42 -2.06 19.90
N LEU A 15 32.29 -0.91 19.26
CA LEU A 15 31.27 -0.65 18.26
C LEU A 15 31.41 -1.77 17.23
N GLN A 16 30.63 -2.82 17.36
CA GLN A 16 30.48 -3.75 16.26
C GLN A 16 30.00 -2.90 15.07
N PRO A 17 30.67 -3.00 13.92
CA PRO A 17 30.19 -2.33 12.72
C PRO A 17 28.74 -2.78 12.51
N PRO A 18 27.85 -1.94 11.96
CA PRO A 18 26.52 -2.37 11.57
C PRO A 18 26.71 -3.65 10.79
N ILE A 19 25.92 -4.68 11.11
CA ILE A 19 25.98 -5.99 10.48
C ILE A 19 25.67 -5.77 9.00
N VAL A 20 26.70 -5.44 8.23
CA VAL A 20 26.68 -5.49 6.78
C VAL A 20 26.84 -6.99 6.49
N ALA A 21 25.72 -7.70 6.56
CA ALA A 21 25.64 -9.00 5.97
C ALA A 21 25.91 -8.78 4.48
N HIS A 22 27.15 -9.08 4.05
CA HIS A 22 27.47 -9.24 2.65
C HIS A 22 26.40 -10.13 2.01
N ALA A 23 26.14 -9.94 0.71
CA ALA A 23 25.19 -10.71 -0.11
C ALA A 23 25.44 -12.25 -0.13
N ALA A 24 26.43 -12.72 0.61
CA ALA A 24 26.69 -14.10 0.92
C ALA A 24 25.54 -14.64 1.77
N ASP A 25 24.74 -15.36 1.10
CA ASP A 25 23.80 -16.35 1.57
C ASP A 25 22.77 -15.90 2.61
N ARG A 26 21.88 -15.00 2.18
CA ARG A 26 20.65 -14.72 2.94
C ARG A 26 19.79 -15.98 3.13
N THR A 27 20.11 -17.09 2.51
CA THR A 27 19.48 -18.40 2.72
C THR A 27 19.73 -18.89 4.14
N GLU A 28 20.94 -18.73 4.68
CA GLU A 28 21.23 -19.06 6.08
C GLU A 28 20.39 -18.23 7.06
N VAL A 29 20.28 -16.93 6.80
CA VAL A 29 19.48 -16.03 7.66
C VAL A 29 18.01 -16.43 7.68
N ILE A 30 17.46 -16.83 6.53
CA ILE A 30 16.07 -17.29 6.47
C ILE A 30 15.92 -18.67 7.12
N ASN A 31 16.89 -19.58 6.93
CA ASN A 31 16.88 -20.87 7.61
C ASN A 31 16.95 -20.73 9.14
N ASP A 32 17.73 -19.75 9.65
CA ASP A 32 17.74 -19.42 11.08
C ASP A 32 16.39 -18.87 11.54
N LEU A 33 15.72 -18.04 10.73
CA LEU A 33 14.37 -17.56 10.99
C LEU A 33 13.33 -18.71 11.00
N LEU A 34 13.42 -19.66 10.07
CA LEU A 34 12.56 -20.84 10.03
C LEU A 34 12.79 -21.75 11.25
N SER A 35 14.06 -21.94 11.64
CA SER A 35 14.40 -22.69 12.85
C SER A 35 13.79 -22.05 14.09
N TRP A 36 13.90 -20.71 14.23
CA TRP A 36 13.28 -20.01 15.35
C TRP A 36 11.75 -20.19 15.38
N ALA A 37 11.09 -20.09 14.22
CA ALA A 37 9.64 -20.29 14.17
C ALA A 37 9.25 -21.72 14.56
N LYS A 38 10.03 -22.71 14.17
CA LYS A 38 9.81 -24.10 14.58
C LYS A 38 9.98 -24.29 16.08
N ASP A 39 11.03 -23.70 16.67
CA ASP A 39 11.27 -23.72 18.12
C ASP A 39 10.13 -23.09 18.92
N GLU A 40 9.48 -22.06 18.38
CA GLU A 40 8.31 -21.39 18.96
C GLU A 40 6.99 -22.15 18.69
N GLY A 41 7.01 -23.25 17.97
CA GLY A 41 5.82 -24.08 17.68
C GLY A 41 5.13 -23.75 16.34
N GLY A 42 5.78 -23.03 15.44
CA GLY A 42 5.27 -22.75 14.10
C GLY A 42 5.34 -23.98 13.18
N ILE A 43 4.46 -24.02 12.18
CA ILE A 43 4.48 -25.06 11.13
C ILE A 43 5.26 -24.49 9.95
N VAL A 44 6.54 -24.89 9.83
CA VAL A 44 7.48 -24.43 8.80
C VAL A 44 8.24 -25.58 8.13
N ASP A 45 8.06 -26.82 8.56
CA ASP A 45 8.76 -27.99 8.00
C ASP A 45 8.36 -28.29 6.54
N ASN A 46 7.28 -27.71 6.09
CA ASN A 46 6.75 -27.90 4.74
C ASN A 46 7.36 -26.98 3.70
N ILE A 47 8.15 -26.00 4.12
CA ILE A 47 8.69 -24.97 3.24
C ILE A 47 10.22 -24.94 3.26
N LYS A 48 10.79 -24.51 2.15
CA LYS A 48 12.22 -24.24 1.99
C LYS A 48 12.41 -22.94 1.21
N VAL A 49 13.57 -22.32 1.41
CA VAL A 49 13.96 -21.15 0.62
C VAL A 49 14.31 -21.56 -0.80
N GLY A 50 13.78 -20.86 -1.77
CA GLY A 50 14.06 -21.04 -3.19
C GLY A 50 14.09 -19.71 -3.94
N ASN A 51 14.17 -19.80 -5.26
CA ASN A 51 13.99 -18.66 -6.15
C ASN A 51 12.52 -18.56 -6.55
N SER A 52 12.04 -17.32 -6.66
CA SER A 52 10.69 -17.09 -7.13
C SER A 52 10.53 -17.48 -8.60
N SER A 53 9.40 -18.07 -8.91
CA SER A 53 8.94 -18.28 -10.28
C SER A 53 8.58 -16.96 -10.98
N ILE A 54 8.38 -15.87 -10.20
CA ILE A 54 8.15 -14.52 -10.70
C ILE A 54 9.49 -13.86 -10.98
N ASN A 55 9.72 -13.49 -12.24
CA ASN A 55 10.94 -12.80 -12.64
C ASN A 55 11.09 -11.45 -11.90
N GLY A 56 12.22 -11.24 -11.24
CA GLY A 56 12.50 -10.03 -10.48
C GLY A 56 11.97 -10.05 -9.03
N ALA A 57 11.17 -11.03 -8.60
CA ALA A 57 10.72 -11.14 -7.22
C ALA A 57 11.80 -11.68 -6.27
N GLY A 58 12.85 -12.28 -6.82
CA GLY A 58 14.00 -12.76 -6.06
C GLY A 58 13.72 -14.08 -5.36
N ARG A 59 13.64 -14.06 -4.04
CA ARG A 59 13.46 -15.28 -3.21
C ARG A 59 12.00 -15.65 -3.07
N ALA A 60 11.78 -16.94 -2.81
CA ALA A 60 10.48 -17.53 -2.57
C ALA A 60 10.53 -18.55 -1.43
N LEU A 61 9.38 -18.88 -0.91
CA LEU A 61 9.17 -20.06 -0.09
C LEU A 61 8.50 -21.14 -0.94
N ASN A 62 9.18 -22.27 -1.11
CA ASN A 62 8.71 -23.36 -1.94
C ASN A 62 8.34 -24.55 -1.05
N LEU A 63 7.35 -25.35 -1.46
CA LEU A 63 6.99 -26.56 -0.73
C LEU A 63 8.07 -27.63 -0.82
N VAL A 64 8.31 -28.34 0.28
CA VAL A 64 9.20 -29.50 0.34
C VAL A 64 8.49 -30.76 -0.17
N ALA A 65 7.18 -30.86 0.06
CA ALA A 65 6.34 -31.98 -0.34
C ALA A 65 4.95 -31.46 -0.74
N PRO A 66 4.21 -32.20 -1.58
CA PRO A 66 2.90 -31.75 -2.05
C PRO A 66 1.92 -31.60 -0.90
N ARG A 67 0.99 -30.66 -1.03
CA ARG A 67 -0.06 -30.37 -0.05
C ARG A 67 -1.40 -30.27 -0.76
N SER A 68 -2.42 -30.89 -0.15
CA SER A 68 -3.78 -30.83 -0.65
C SER A 68 -4.47 -29.54 -0.24
N GLU A 69 -5.48 -29.15 -0.99
CA GLU A 69 -6.39 -28.07 -0.64
C GLU A 69 -6.86 -28.15 0.83
N GLY A 70 -6.93 -27.04 1.51
CA GLY A 70 -7.31 -26.91 2.92
C GLY A 70 -6.21 -27.22 3.93
N SER A 71 -5.04 -27.76 3.50
CA SER A 71 -3.94 -28.01 4.42
C SER A 71 -3.18 -26.74 4.79
N VAL A 72 -2.60 -26.70 6.01
CA VAL A 72 -1.72 -25.60 6.44
C VAL A 72 -0.40 -25.70 5.68
N LEU A 73 -0.05 -24.66 4.92
CA LEU A 73 1.23 -24.57 4.22
C LEU A 73 2.34 -24.08 5.14
N VAL A 74 2.07 -23.02 5.88
CA VAL A 74 2.98 -22.37 6.82
C VAL A 74 2.18 -21.68 7.92
N SER A 75 2.65 -21.72 9.16
CA SER A 75 2.07 -20.91 10.24
C SER A 75 3.13 -20.46 11.24
N VAL A 76 2.88 -19.33 11.89
CA VAL A 76 3.72 -18.76 12.93
C VAL A 76 2.90 -18.46 14.18
N PRO A 77 3.43 -18.71 15.39
CA PRO A 77 2.75 -18.40 16.63
C PRO A 77 2.55 -16.89 16.84
N LEU A 78 1.50 -16.51 17.57
CA LEU A 78 1.17 -15.09 17.81
C LEU A 78 2.26 -14.33 18.57
N ASN A 79 3.05 -15.01 19.41
CA ASN A 79 4.15 -14.39 20.15
C ASN A 79 5.31 -13.94 19.25
N MET A 80 5.37 -14.41 18.00
CA MET A 80 6.34 -13.97 17.01
C MET A 80 5.91 -12.70 16.25
N LEU A 81 4.65 -12.33 16.31
CA LEU A 81 4.14 -11.18 15.57
C LEU A 81 4.63 -9.86 16.19
N VAL A 82 4.95 -8.89 15.33
CA VAL A 82 5.23 -7.52 15.75
C VAL A 82 3.99 -6.68 15.49
N THR A 83 3.22 -6.45 16.54
CA THR A 83 1.98 -5.67 16.49
C THR A 83 2.18 -4.25 17.05
N ASP A 84 1.20 -3.38 16.85
CA ASP A 84 1.17 -2.05 17.48
C ASP A 84 1.31 -2.14 19.01
N ASN A 85 0.65 -3.12 19.64
CA ASN A 85 0.75 -3.34 21.09
C ASN A 85 2.16 -3.76 21.53
N VAL A 86 2.81 -4.62 20.77
CA VAL A 86 4.21 -5.02 21.01
C VAL A 86 5.12 -3.82 20.91
N ALA A 87 4.99 -3.02 19.86
CA ALA A 87 5.78 -1.80 19.67
C ALA A 87 5.57 -0.81 20.83
N ARG A 88 4.33 -0.60 21.26
CA ARG A 88 4.01 0.32 22.37
C ARG A 88 4.47 -0.17 23.74
N ALA A 89 4.61 -1.46 23.93
CA ALA A 89 5.09 -2.05 25.20
C ALA A 89 6.63 -2.03 25.32
N ASP A 90 7.36 -1.71 24.23
CA ASP A 90 8.81 -1.67 24.25
C ASP A 90 9.35 -0.52 25.13
N PRO A 91 10.33 -0.78 26.03
CA PRO A 91 10.87 0.24 26.91
C PRO A 91 11.50 1.44 26.18
N THR A 92 12.14 1.24 25.03
CA THR A 92 12.74 2.31 24.23
C THR A 92 11.64 3.17 23.59
N MET A 93 10.59 2.55 23.11
CA MET A 93 9.41 3.25 22.62
C MET A 93 8.73 4.06 23.73
N ILE A 94 8.52 3.48 24.90
CA ILE A 94 7.95 4.19 26.06
C ILE A 94 8.78 5.42 26.40
N LYS A 95 10.08 5.27 26.48
CA LYS A 95 11.00 6.35 26.89
C LYS A 95 11.12 7.47 25.85
N HIS A 96 11.22 7.13 24.59
CA HIS A 96 11.63 8.06 23.53
C HIS A 96 10.53 8.44 22.53
N VAL A 97 9.43 7.72 22.50
CA VAL A 97 8.34 7.95 21.54
C VAL A 97 7.02 8.23 22.27
N LEU A 98 6.61 7.38 23.20
CA LEU A 98 5.32 7.52 23.88
C LEU A 98 5.29 8.66 24.90
N SER A 99 6.44 9.24 25.23
CA SER A 99 6.54 10.48 26.02
C SER A 99 6.04 11.72 25.28
N PHE A 100 5.86 11.65 23.95
CA PHE A 100 5.28 12.71 23.14
C PHE A 100 3.76 12.62 23.05
N PRO A 101 3.08 13.71 22.62
CA PRO A 101 1.63 13.70 22.45
C PRO A 101 1.14 12.60 21.51
N PRO A 102 -0.03 11.98 21.75
CA PRO A 102 -0.56 10.87 20.96
C PRO A 102 -0.69 11.17 19.46
N GLU A 103 -0.84 12.45 19.10
CA GLU A 103 -0.95 12.91 17.72
C GLU A 103 0.30 12.64 16.87
N VAL A 104 1.45 12.35 17.51
CA VAL A 104 2.68 11.93 16.82
C VAL A 104 2.48 10.55 16.18
N LEU A 105 1.79 9.66 16.88
CA LEU A 105 1.50 8.31 16.40
C LEU A 105 0.21 8.23 15.58
N ALA A 106 -0.70 9.21 15.72
CA ALA A 106 -1.99 9.20 15.03
C ALA A 106 -1.93 9.63 13.57
N ILE A 107 -0.76 10.02 13.05
CA ILE A 107 -0.58 10.42 11.64
C ILE A 107 -0.78 9.25 10.69
N ASP A 108 -0.36 8.05 11.13
CA ASP A 108 -0.40 6.82 10.34
C ASP A 108 -0.70 5.66 11.29
N SER A 109 -1.60 4.76 10.91
CA SER A 109 -1.99 3.61 11.72
C SER A 109 -0.84 2.63 12.00
N CYS A 110 0.20 2.65 11.16
CA CYS A 110 1.41 1.83 11.33
C CYS A 110 2.58 2.57 12.02
N MET A 111 2.39 3.81 12.47
CA MET A 111 3.49 4.65 12.96
C MET A 111 4.25 4.02 14.13
N ALA A 112 3.56 3.40 15.09
CA ALA A 112 4.24 2.78 16.23
C ALA A 112 5.15 1.63 15.80
N VAL A 113 4.67 0.74 14.93
CA VAL A 113 5.49 -0.37 14.39
C VAL A 113 6.63 0.16 13.53
N THR A 114 6.40 1.22 12.73
CA THR A 114 7.44 1.88 11.91
C THR A 114 8.57 2.42 12.78
N LEU A 115 8.25 3.14 13.86
CA LEU A 115 9.25 3.72 14.77
C LEU A 115 9.95 2.64 15.59
N PHE A 116 9.24 1.61 16.02
CA PHE A 116 9.84 0.46 16.70
C PHE A 116 10.88 -0.22 15.81
N LEU A 117 10.52 -0.56 14.56
CA LEU A 117 11.44 -1.15 13.60
C LEU A 117 12.65 -0.25 13.32
N MET A 118 12.43 1.08 13.20
CA MET A 118 13.51 2.05 13.03
C MET A 118 14.50 2.03 14.20
N LEU A 119 14.02 2.00 15.43
CA LEU A 119 14.85 2.00 16.64
C LEU A 119 15.63 0.69 16.78
N GLU A 120 14.98 -0.43 16.53
CA GLU A 120 15.60 -1.75 16.52
C GLU A 120 16.72 -1.85 15.48
N GLN A 121 16.45 -1.40 14.24
CA GLN A 121 17.43 -1.44 13.14
C GLN A 121 18.65 -0.53 13.39
N LEU A 122 18.47 0.61 14.00
CA LEU A 122 19.56 1.52 14.32
C LEU A 122 20.37 1.09 15.55
N ASN A 123 19.82 0.25 16.40
CA ASN A 123 20.43 -0.22 17.66
C ASN A 123 21.05 0.90 18.49
N ILE A 124 20.41 2.08 18.53
CA ILE A 124 20.95 3.29 19.18
C ILE A 124 21.19 3.07 20.68
N THR A 125 20.35 2.26 21.31
CA THR A 125 20.41 1.97 22.75
C THR A 125 21.30 0.80 23.10
N GLY A 126 21.82 0.05 22.10
CA GLY A 126 22.56 -1.20 22.30
C GLY A 126 21.69 -2.38 22.76
N LEU A 127 20.36 -2.20 22.84
CA LEU A 127 19.43 -3.24 23.33
C LEU A 127 18.93 -4.18 22.24
N SER A 128 19.01 -3.79 20.97
CA SER A 128 18.51 -4.61 19.86
C SER A 128 19.24 -5.95 19.69
N SER A 129 20.49 -6.05 20.19
CA SER A 129 21.22 -7.32 20.21
C SER A 129 20.57 -8.39 21.10
N HIS A 130 19.68 -8.00 21.98
CA HIS A 130 18.89 -8.86 22.88
C HIS A 130 17.42 -8.95 22.46
N SER A 131 17.03 -8.34 21.36
CA SER A 131 15.68 -8.41 20.83
C SER A 131 15.34 -9.85 20.44
N LYS A 132 14.19 -10.35 20.89
CA LYS A 132 13.72 -11.67 20.48
C LYS A 132 13.46 -11.77 18.97
N TRP A 133 13.23 -10.64 18.31
CA TRP A 133 13.02 -10.54 16.87
C TRP A 133 14.30 -10.32 16.06
N LEU A 134 15.49 -10.40 16.66
CA LEU A 134 16.76 -10.15 15.96
C LEU A 134 16.91 -11.02 14.70
N ARG A 135 16.52 -12.30 14.76
CA ARG A 135 16.52 -13.20 13.61
C ARG A 135 15.62 -12.71 12.47
N TYR A 136 14.47 -12.16 12.83
CA TYR A 136 13.56 -11.56 11.86
C TYR A 136 14.13 -10.25 11.28
N TRP A 137 14.66 -9.38 12.12
CA TRP A 137 15.27 -8.12 11.64
C TRP A 137 16.42 -8.37 10.66
N ASN A 138 17.22 -9.41 10.89
CA ASN A 138 18.31 -9.82 9.99
C ASN A 138 17.78 -10.35 8.65
N SER A 139 16.56 -10.89 8.58
CA SER A 139 15.95 -11.39 7.35
C SER A 139 15.39 -10.30 6.45
N LEU A 140 15.13 -9.11 7.00
CA LEU A 140 14.63 -7.96 6.24
C LEU A 140 15.69 -7.42 5.27
N PRO A 141 15.31 -6.68 4.21
CA PRO A 141 16.26 -6.02 3.33
C PRO A 141 17.23 -5.13 4.13
N PRO A 142 18.50 -4.98 3.75
CA PRO A 142 19.44 -4.13 4.47
C PRO A 142 19.03 -2.65 4.41
N LEU A 143 19.55 -1.84 5.34
CA LEU A 143 19.17 -0.42 5.51
C LEU A 143 19.45 0.44 4.26
N ASP A 144 20.38 0.03 3.42
CA ASP A 144 20.74 0.69 2.16
C ASP A 144 19.92 0.14 0.96
N HIS A 145 19.06 -0.85 1.17
CA HIS A 145 18.17 -1.36 0.13
C HIS A 145 17.20 -0.27 -0.34
N ARG A 146 17.04 -0.20 -1.67
CA ARG A 146 16.10 0.72 -2.31
C ARG A 146 14.81 -0.02 -2.70
N PHE A 147 13.71 0.45 -2.13
CA PHE A 147 12.39 -0.04 -2.49
C PHE A 147 11.87 0.71 -3.71
N ASN A 148 11.05 0.05 -4.50
CA ASN A 148 10.48 0.67 -5.71
C ASN A 148 9.20 1.46 -5.39
N LEU A 149 9.27 2.36 -4.41
CA LEU A 149 8.16 3.17 -3.91
C LEU A 149 8.31 4.63 -4.37
N PRO A 150 7.52 5.08 -5.36
CA PRO A 150 7.69 6.42 -5.95
C PRO A 150 7.43 7.55 -4.96
N GLN A 151 6.56 7.33 -3.96
CA GLN A 151 6.23 8.32 -2.94
C GLN A 151 7.36 8.54 -1.94
N LEU A 152 8.28 7.58 -1.75
CA LEU A 152 9.34 7.64 -0.76
C LEU A 152 10.74 7.78 -1.37
N GLU A 153 11.06 7.06 -2.44
CA GLU A 153 12.44 6.82 -2.83
C GLU A 153 12.84 7.30 -4.22
N TRP A 154 11.91 7.45 -5.18
CA TRP A 154 12.28 7.79 -6.56
C TRP A 154 12.98 9.14 -6.72
N ASN A 155 12.80 10.08 -5.79
CA ASN A 155 13.55 11.34 -5.79
C ASN A 155 15.05 11.21 -5.52
N SER A 156 15.50 10.06 -5.02
CA SER A 156 16.86 9.88 -4.54
C SER A 156 17.90 9.66 -5.66
N THR A 157 17.46 9.30 -6.87
CA THR A 157 18.33 9.07 -8.03
C THR A 157 17.88 9.89 -9.23
N GLU A 158 18.76 10.12 -10.21
CA GLU A 158 18.41 10.82 -11.44
C GLU A 158 17.40 10.04 -12.27
N GLN A 159 17.62 8.73 -12.43
CA GLN A 159 16.70 7.83 -13.12
C GLN A 159 15.32 7.78 -12.46
N GLY A 160 15.27 7.71 -11.13
CA GLY A 160 14.03 7.74 -10.39
C GLY A 160 13.28 9.06 -10.52
N ARG A 161 13.99 10.20 -10.55
CA ARG A 161 13.36 11.51 -10.81
C ARG A 161 12.76 11.59 -12.20
N ALA A 162 13.50 11.15 -13.22
CA ALA A 162 12.99 11.13 -14.60
C ALA A 162 11.74 10.24 -14.74
N ALA A 163 11.75 9.04 -14.13
CA ALA A 163 10.58 8.16 -14.11
C ALA A 163 9.40 8.78 -13.33
N LEU A 164 9.70 9.48 -12.25
CA LEU A 164 8.70 10.17 -11.45
C LEU A 164 8.02 11.31 -12.21
N ASP A 165 8.77 12.09 -13.00
CA ASP A 165 8.20 13.15 -13.84
C ASP A 165 7.23 12.57 -14.88
N VAL A 166 7.59 11.43 -15.49
CA VAL A 166 6.68 10.68 -16.38
C VAL A 166 5.43 10.22 -15.60
N LEU A 167 5.57 9.67 -14.42
CA LEU A 167 4.47 9.19 -13.59
C LEU A 167 3.55 10.32 -13.14
N LEU A 168 4.11 11.48 -12.78
CA LEU A 168 3.36 12.68 -12.40
C LEU A 168 2.65 13.37 -13.58
N SER A 169 3.01 13.05 -14.82
CA SER A 169 2.26 13.48 -15.99
C SER A 169 0.96 12.68 -16.21
N SER A 170 0.74 11.61 -15.42
CA SER A 170 -0.49 10.83 -15.38
C SER A 170 -1.42 11.41 -14.30
N PRO A 171 -2.54 12.06 -14.65
CA PRO A 171 -3.31 12.89 -13.72
C PRO A 171 -3.85 12.16 -12.49
N SER A 172 -4.35 10.94 -12.67
CA SER A 172 -4.88 10.12 -11.56
C SER A 172 -3.74 9.69 -10.63
N MET A 173 -2.62 9.26 -11.18
CA MET A 173 -1.45 8.86 -10.41
C MET A 173 -0.80 10.06 -9.70
N ALA A 174 -0.67 11.20 -10.38
CA ALA A 174 -0.14 12.44 -9.79
C ALA A 174 -0.90 12.84 -8.52
N GLN A 175 -2.22 12.84 -8.60
CA GLN A 175 -3.07 13.19 -7.46
C GLN A 175 -2.88 12.22 -6.28
N ARG A 176 -2.78 10.92 -6.57
CA ARG A 176 -2.54 9.91 -5.55
C ARG A 176 -1.16 10.07 -4.90
N LEU A 177 -0.11 10.22 -5.69
CA LEU A 177 1.24 10.39 -5.20
C LEU A 177 1.41 11.69 -4.39
N HIS A 178 0.78 12.77 -4.80
CA HIS A 178 0.77 14.01 -4.02
C HIS A 178 0.17 13.82 -2.63
N LYS A 179 -0.93 13.06 -2.53
CA LYS A 179 -1.54 12.73 -1.23
C LYS A 179 -0.59 11.92 -0.36
N GLU A 180 -0.02 10.82 -0.88
CA GLU A 180 0.88 9.94 -0.12
C GLU A 180 2.17 10.67 0.31
N ARG A 181 2.75 11.49 -0.58
CA ARG A 181 3.91 12.33 -0.27
C ARG A 181 3.61 13.36 0.80
N SER A 182 2.49 14.07 0.68
CA SER A 182 2.08 15.06 1.69
C SER A 182 1.93 14.42 3.08
N LEU A 183 1.41 13.20 3.16
CA LEU A 183 1.33 12.46 4.42
C LEU A 183 2.73 12.09 4.95
N HIS A 184 3.61 11.64 4.07
CA HIS A 184 4.99 11.32 4.43
C HIS A 184 5.74 12.55 4.93
N ASP A 185 5.67 13.66 4.20
CA ASP A 185 6.37 14.91 4.53
C ASP A 185 5.90 15.47 5.88
N LYS A 186 4.60 15.47 6.13
CA LYS A 186 4.02 15.85 7.43
C LYS A 186 4.49 14.95 8.56
N SER A 187 4.58 13.64 8.31
CA SER A 187 5.11 12.69 9.29
C SER A 187 6.57 12.98 9.59
N MET A 188 7.38 13.19 8.55
CA MET A 188 8.80 13.48 8.67
C MET A 188 9.06 14.79 9.43
N GLU A 189 8.36 15.86 9.08
CA GLU A 189 8.44 17.16 9.76
C GLU A 189 8.12 17.02 11.26
N LYS A 190 6.98 16.42 11.57
CA LYS A 190 6.57 16.25 12.97
C LYS A 190 7.54 15.40 13.79
N LEU A 191 8.08 14.31 13.19
CA LEU A 191 9.07 13.47 13.85
C LEU A 191 10.41 14.16 14.04
N GLN A 192 10.83 15.02 13.10
CA GLN A 192 12.07 15.81 13.24
C GLN A 192 12.01 16.72 14.46
N ASP A 193 10.86 17.38 14.66
CA ASP A 193 10.69 18.35 15.76
C ASP A 193 10.40 17.68 17.12
N THR A 194 10.17 16.38 17.13
CA THR A 194 9.81 15.62 18.34
C THR A 194 10.80 14.47 18.59
N VAL A 195 10.47 13.29 18.11
CA VAL A 195 11.19 12.04 18.38
C VAL A 195 12.65 12.12 17.92
N PHE A 196 12.92 12.59 16.70
CA PHE A 196 14.29 12.63 16.17
C PHE A 196 15.15 13.67 16.90
N PHE A 197 14.57 14.82 17.24
CA PHE A 197 15.26 15.84 18.04
C PHE A 197 15.64 15.27 19.42
N SER A 198 14.70 14.58 20.10
CA SER A 198 14.96 13.97 21.41
C SER A 198 16.05 12.90 21.34
N LEU A 199 15.96 11.98 20.36
CA LEU A 199 16.97 10.95 20.15
C LEU A 199 18.34 11.54 19.80
N ASN A 200 18.37 12.54 18.92
CA ASN A 200 19.62 13.21 18.55
C ASN A 200 20.27 13.90 19.75
N LYS A 201 19.47 14.58 20.60
CA LYS A 201 19.95 15.20 21.83
C LYS A 201 20.53 14.16 22.80
N ALA A 202 19.91 12.99 22.91
CA ALA A 202 20.33 11.95 23.85
C ALA A 202 21.58 11.17 23.38
N TYR A 203 21.74 10.94 22.08
CA TYR A 203 22.70 9.96 21.54
C TYR A 203 23.67 10.50 20.48
N SER A 204 23.63 11.80 20.10
CA SER A 204 24.52 12.35 19.06
C SER A 204 26.00 12.29 19.42
N SER A 205 26.34 12.26 20.71
CA SER A 205 27.72 12.10 21.20
C SER A 205 28.28 10.70 20.94
N THR A 206 27.40 9.68 20.87
CA THR A 206 27.82 8.28 20.69
C THR A 206 27.60 7.80 19.26
N VAL A 207 26.66 8.40 18.52
CA VAL A 207 26.33 8.02 17.14
C VAL A 207 26.55 9.19 16.19
N PRO A 208 27.64 9.19 15.41
CA PRO A 208 27.91 10.25 14.44
C PRO A 208 26.81 10.37 13.38
N ASN A 209 26.47 11.61 13.01
CA ASN A 209 25.44 11.92 12.00
C ASN A 209 24.06 11.30 12.30
N LEU A 210 23.70 11.20 13.57
CA LEU A 210 22.49 10.50 14.02
C LEU A 210 21.23 11.03 13.33
N MET A 211 21.04 12.34 13.20
CA MET A 211 19.87 12.92 12.53
C MET A 211 19.70 12.40 11.09
N LYS A 212 20.80 12.30 10.34
CA LYS A 212 20.76 11.72 8.97
C LYS A 212 20.38 10.25 9.00
N LYS A 213 20.95 9.49 9.94
CA LYS A 213 20.63 8.04 10.11
C LYS A 213 19.18 7.82 10.51
N LEU A 214 18.62 8.64 11.41
CA LEU A 214 17.20 8.58 11.80
C LEU A 214 16.28 8.78 10.61
N LYS A 215 16.53 9.80 9.77
CA LYS A 215 15.75 10.04 8.56
C LYS A 215 15.81 8.87 7.58
N GLN A 216 17.02 8.35 7.32
CA GLN A 216 17.21 7.21 6.42
C GLN A 216 16.50 5.95 6.96
N ALA A 217 16.68 5.66 8.24
CA ALA A 217 16.06 4.50 8.87
C ALA A 217 14.53 4.61 8.92
N PHE A 218 13.98 5.82 9.09
CA PHE A 218 12.54 6.04 9.03
C PHE A 218 11.98 5.77 7.64
N VAL A 219 12.61 6.29 6.57
CA VAL A 219 12.19 6.01 5.19
C VAL A 219 12.25 4.51 4.92
N TRP A 220 13.35 3.86 5.30
CA TRP A 220 13.52 2.42 5.14
C TRP A 220 12.45 1.63 5.91
N SER A 221 12.24 1.94 7.21
CA SER A 221 11.22 1.25 8.02
C SER A 221 9.82 1.44 7.44
N LYS A 222 9.49 2.66 6.99
CA LYS A 222 8.21 2.92 6.33
C LYS A 222 8.06 2.12 5.04
N SER A 223 9.13 1.99 4.26
CA SER A 223 9.14 1.17 3.04
C SER A 223 8.94 -0.32 3.35
N VAL A 224 9.61 -0.84 4.38
CA VAL A 224 9.40 -2.22 4.86
C VAL A 224 7.96 -2.44 5.30
N ILE A 225 7.43 -1.54 6.12
CA ILE A 225 6.05 -1.63 6.62
C ILE A 225 5.04 -1.61 5.46
N LEU A 226 5.18 -0.69 4.51
CA LEU A 226 4.27 -0.60 3.36
C LEU A 226 4.27 -1.87 2.51
N THR A 227 5.44 -2.51 2.35
CA THR A 227 5.59 -3.66 1.46
C THR A 227 5.39 -5.01 2.14
N ARG A 228 5.40 -5.09 3.49
CA ARG A 228 5.45 -6.36 4.24
C ARG A 228 4.47 -6.46 5.40
N SER A 229 3.82 -5.36 5.80
CA SER A 229 2.89 -5.43 6.92
C SER A 229 1.50 -5.87 6.49
N TRP A 230 0.83 -6.47 7.42
CA TRP A 230 -0.56 -6.91 7.32
C TRP A 230 -1.45 -5.91 8.05
N THR A 231 -2.45 -5.39 7.36
CA THR A 231 -3.42 -4.46 7.95
C THR A 231 -4.62 -5.27 8.45
N LYS A 232 -4.80 -5.31 9.78
CA LYS A 232 -5.93 -6.01 10.41
C LYS A 232 -6.11 -7.45 9.91
N PRO A 233 -5.07 -8.31 10.06
CA PRO A 233 -5.16 -9.68 9.57
C PRO A 233 -6.33 -10.45 10.18
N HIS A 234 -6.75 -10.08 11.40
CA HIS A 234 -7.97 -10.58 12.03
C HIS A 234 -8.43 -9.60 13.14
N SER A 235 -9.76 -9.47 13.33
CA SER A 235 -10.35 -8.55 14.33
C SER A 235 -9.94 -8.82 15.77
N SER A 236 -9.51 -10.04 16.08
CA SER A 236 -9.05 -10.45 17.41
C SER A 236 -7.55 -10.25 17.63
N ILE A 237 -6.76 -9.97 16.56
CA ILE A 237 -5.36 -9.57 16.69
C ILE A 237 -5.34 -8.07 16.92
N ALA A 238 -4.84 -7.64 18.07
CA ALA A 238 -4.84 -6.25 18.46
C ALA A 238 -3.89 -5.43 17.56
N GLY A 239 -4.41 -4.32 17.02
CA GLY A 239 -3.66 -3.35 16.24
C GLY A 239 -4.07 -3.29 14.77
N GLU A 240 -3.79 -2.14 14.16
CA GLU A 240 -4.11 -1.90 12.73
C GLU A 240 -2.98 -2.35 11.80
N CYS A 241 -1.78 -2.59 12.36
CA CYS A 241 -0.56 -2.90 11.62
C CYS A 241 0.18 -4.05 12.31
N THR A 242 0.54 -5.06 11.54
CA THR A 242 1.23 -6.24 12.05
C THR A 242 2.30 -6.70 11.08
N MET A 243 3.53 -6.92 11.57
CA MET A 243 4.57 -7.64 10.84
C MET A 243 4.49 -9.11 11.22
N VAL A 244 4.46 -9.98 10.21
CA VAL A 244 4.31 -11.42 10.40
C VAL A 244 5.55 -12.11 9.83
N PRO A 245 6.54 -12.48 10.69
CA PRO A 245 7.76 -13.14 10.26
C PRO A 245 7.45 -14.36 9.38
N ILE A 246 8.29 -14.62 8.38
CA ILE A 246 8.15 -15.70 7.40
C ILE A 246 7.03 -15.45 6.39
N LEU A 247 5.80 -15.12 6.84
CA LEU A 247 4.70 -14.90 5.90
C LEU A 247 4.92 -13.65 5.03
N ASP A 248 5.67 -12.67 5.51
CA ASP A 248 6.07 -11.49 4.74
C ASP A 248 7.14 -11.79 3.65
N LEU A 249 7.64 -13.02 3.61
CA LEU A 249 8.52 -13.53 2.53
C LEU A 249 7.73 -14.13 1.36
N LEU A 250 6.43 -14.37 1.52
CA LEU A 250 5.58 -14.86 0.45
C LEU A 250 5.41 -13.80 -0.63
N ASN A 251 5.53 -14.21 -1.88
CA ASN A 251 5.26 -13.34 -3.01
C ASN A 251 3.77 -13.29 -3.33
N HIS A 252 3.38 -12.28 -4.10
CA HIS A 252 2.00 -12.08 -4.49
C HIS A 252 1.64 -12.83 -5.77
N ASP A 253 0.51 -13.55 -5.72
CA ASP A 253 -0.23 -13.99 -6.91
C ASP A 253 -1.74 -13.88 -6.63
N ASP A 254 -2.49 -13.25 -7.53
CA ASP A 254 -3.95 -13.12 -7.42
C ASP A 254 -4.69 -14.47 -7.46
N GLN A 255 -4.07 -15.48 -8.09
CA GLN A 255 -4.55 -16.86 -8.13
C GLN A 255 -3.71 -17.79 -7.25
N GLY A 256 -2.89 -17.20 -6.37
CA GLY A 256 -1.98 -17.91 -5.51
C GLY A 256 -2.66 -19.03 -4.72
N GLY A 257 -1.93 -20.13 -4.53
CA GLY A 257 -2.43 -21.30 -3.83
C GLY A 257 -2.55 -21.15 -2.31
N GLY A 258 -2.43 -19.92 -1.79
CA GLY A 258 -2.47 -19.66 -0.38
C GLY A 258 -3.57 -18.67 0.02
N LEU A 259 -4.24 -18.94 1.12
CA LEU A 259 -5.19 -18.04 1.79
C LEU A 259 -4.76 -17.87 3.23
N ILE A 260 -4.71 -16.63 3.68
CA ILE A 260 -4.44 -16.32 5.09
C ILE A 260 -5.51 -16.93 5.98
N ALA A 261 -5.06 -17.65 6.97
CA ALA A 261 -5.89 -18.28 7.98
C ALA A 261 -5.38 -17.98 9.38
N VAL A 262 -6.29 -18.02 10.31
CA VAL A 262 -6.01 -17.94 11.74
C VAL A 262 -6.32 -19.31 12.31
N ALA A 263 -5.33 -19.94 12.94
CA ALA A 263 -5.57 -21.20 13.64
C ALA A 263 -6.06 -20.91 15.04
N PHE A 264 -7.08 -21.65 15.43
CA PHE A 264 -7.69 -21.57 16.76
C PHE A 264 -7.23 -22.76 17.60
N ASP A 265 -7.06 -22.53 18.89
CA ASP A 265 -6.91 -23.62 19.86
C ASP A 265 -8.16 -24.54 19.82
N ASP A 266 -8.05 -25.73 20.41
CA ASP A 266 -9.18 -26.63 20.67
C ASP A 266 -10.29 -25.96 21.50
N GLN A 267 -9.99 -24.81 22.11
CA GLN A 267 -10.99 -23.95 22.76
C GLN A 267 -11.54 -22.93 21.76
N PRO A 268 -12.87 -22.89 21.57
CA PRO A 268 -13.51 -21.97 20.63
C PRO A 268 -13.14 -20.51 20.89
N GLY A 269 -12.64 -19.82 19.86
CA GLY A 269 -12.38 -18.38 19.90
C GLY A 269 -10.96 -17.97 20.35
N ARG A 270 -10.08 -18.89 20.74
CA ARG A 270 -8.69 -18.56 21.06
C ARG A 270 -7.78 -18.83 19.87
N ILE A 271 -7.19 -17.76 19.35
CA ILE A 271 -6.20 -17.84 18.28
C ILE A 271 -4.85 -18.12 18.88
N HIS A 272 -4.09 -19.07 18.32
CA HIS A 272 -2.73 -19.37 18.77
C HIS A 272 -1.68 -19.18 17.66
N SER A 273 -2.06 -19.21 16.40
CA SER A 273 -1.15 -19.00 15.28
C SER A 273 -1.79 -18.26 14.12
N PHE A 274 -0.95 -17.72 13.25
CA PHE A 274 -1.31 -17.04 12.02
C PHE A 274 -0.61 -17.74 10.86
N GLY A 275 -1.32 -18.07 9.79
CA GLY A 275 -0.75 -18.90 8.73
C GLY A 275 -1.45 -18.80 7.40
N VAL A 276 -1.04 -19.64 6.48
CA VAL A 276 -1.55 -19.75 5.12
C VAL A 276 -2.05 -21.16 4.86
N LEU A 277 -3.29 -21.26 4.39
CA LEU A 277 -3.92 -22.51 3.94
C LEU A 277 -3.81 -22.62 2.42
N ALA A 278 -3.66 -23.84 1.94
CA ALA A 278 -3.77 -24.15 0.52
C ALA A 278 -5.20 -23.92 0.03
N THR A 279 -5.38 -23.15 -1.03
CA THR A 279 -6.68 -22.94 -1.71
C THR A 279 -6.88 -23.88 -2.89
N LYS A 280 -5.87 -24.65 -3.23
CA LYS A 280 -5.83 -25.72 -4.25
C LYS A 280 -4.70 -26.67 -3.88
N ASP A 281 -4.62 -27.82 -4.56
CA ASP A 281 -3.45 -28.70 -4.44
C ASP A 281 -2.19 -27.94 -4.92
N VAL A 282 -1.11 -28.04 -4.15
CA VAL A 282 0.19 -27.41 -4.42
C VAL A 282 1.25 -28.49 -4.46
N GLY A 283 2.03 -28.54 -5.53
CA GLY A 283 3.04 -29.56 -5.78
C GLY A 283 4.35 -29.34 -5.02
N THR A 284 5.22 -30.35 -5.08
CA THR A 284 6.61 -30.25 -4.59
C THR A 284 7.36 -29.21 -5.40
N ASP A 285 8.22 -28.42 -4.74
CA ASP A 285 9.00 -27.33 -5.34
C ASP A 285 8.16 -26.15 -5.89
N GLU A 286 6.84 -26.22 -5.81
CA GLU A 286 6.01 -25.07 -6.14
C GLU A 286 6.14 -23.96 -5.10
N GLU A 287 6.15 -22.73 -5.59
CA GLU A 287 6.18 -21.52 -4.75
C GLU A 287 4.84 -21.32 -4.01
N VAL A 288 4.94 -21.01 -2.72
CA VAL A 288 3.81 -20.62 -1.89
C VAL A 288 3.57 -19.12 -2.09
N PHE A 289 2.40 -18.78 -2.60
CA PHE A 289 1.99 -17.40 -2.80
C PHE A 289 0.94 -16.97 -1.78
N ASP A 290 0.86 -15.68 -1.59
CA ASP A 290 -0.24 -15.01 -0.91
C ASP A 290 -0.91 -13.99 -1.83
N SER A 291 -2.19 -13.72 -1.63
CA SER A 291 -2.88 -12.60 -2.27
C SER A 291 -2.82 -11.38 -1.36
N TYR A 292 -1.96 -10.42 -1.67
CA TYR A 292 -1.72 -9.22 -0.85
C TYR A 292 -2.94 -8.33 -0.62
N ASP A 293 -4.01 -8.57 -1.30
CA ASP A 293 -5.28 -7.89 -1.11
C ASP A 293 -6.39 -8.76 -1.71
N PRO A 294 -6.72 -9.86 -1.02
CA PRO A 294 -7.80 -10.72 -1.49
C PRO A 294 -9.09 -9.93 -1.54
N PRO A 295 -9.85 -10.00 -2.64
CA PRO A 295 -11.10 -9.29 -2.75
C PRO A 295 -12.08 -9.84 -1.71
N THR A 296 -12.46 -9.01 -0.75
CA THR A 296 -13.55 -9.32 0.19
C THR A 296 -14.92 -9.31 -0.49
N SER A 297 -14.97 -8.71 -1.68
CA SER A 297 -16.12 -8.78 -2.61
C SER A 297 -15.64 -8.52 -4.06
N PRO A 298 -16.37 -9.01 -5.09
CA PRO A 298 -16.02 -8.79 -6.50
C PRO A 298 -15.88 -7.31 -6.89
N ASN A 299 -16.49 -6.42 -6.13
CA ASN A 299 -16.47 -4.97 -6.38
C ASN A 299 -15.30 -4.23 -5.70
N GLN A 300 -14.47 -4.94 -4.92
CA GLN A 300 -13.38 -4.34 -4.13
C GLN A 300 -11.98 -4.72 -4.62
N ILE A 301 -11.87 -5.25 -5.84
CA ILE A 301 -10.56 -5.57 -6.41
C ILE A 301 -9.77 -4.29 -6.59
N LYS A 302 -8.63 -4.18 -5.90
CA LYS A 302 -7.69 -3.07 -6.10
C LYS A 302 -7.16 -3.07 -7.53
N CYS A 303 -6.93 -1.88 -8.04
CA CYS A 303 -6.37 -1.69 -9.36
C CYS A 303 -4.87 -2.01 -9.40
N VAL A 304 -4.33 -2.23 -10.59
CA VAL A 304 -2.88 -2.45 -10.79
C VAL A 304 -2.06 -1.31 -10.18
N GLN A 305 -2.48 -0.05 -10.36
CA GLN A 305 -1.81 1.11 -9.78
C GLN A 305 -1.86 1.15 -8.25
N ASP A 306 -2.90 0.55 -7.64
CA ASP A 306 -3.01 0.45 -6.18
C ASP A 306 -1.94 -0.50 -5.62
N MET A 307 -1.69 -1.61 -6.31
CA MET A 307 -0.62 -2.53 -5.96
C MET A 307 0.75 -1.86 -6.07
N PHE A 308 0.96 -1.08 -7.12
CA PHE A 308 2.22 -0.35 -7.28
C PHE A 308 2.49 0.66 -6.16
N VAL A 309 1.52 1.50 -5.83
CA VAL A 309 1.70 2.50 -4.76
C VAL A 309 1.82 1.84 -3.38
N GLY A 310 1.10 0.74 -3.15
CA GLY A 310 1.13 0.02 -1.87
C GLY A 310 2.38 -0.84 -1.69
N PHE A 311 2.81 -1.54 -2.73
CA PHE A 311 3.80 -2.60 -2.62
C PHE A 311 5.02 -2.42 -3.53
N GLY A 312 5.05 -1.43 -4.42
CA GLY A 312 6.19 -1.11 -5.28
C GLY A 312 6.32 -1.97 -6.55
N PHE A 313 5.30 -2.75 -6.93
CA PHE A 313 5.33 -3.55 -8.15
C PHE A 313 4.00 -3.52 -8.92
N LEU A 314 4.06 -3.83 -10.20
CA LEU A 314 2.89 -4.04 -11.05
C LEU A 314 2.62 -5.54 -11.21
N PRO A 315 1.43 -6.05 -10.87
CA PRO A 315 1.05 -7.44 -11.14
C PRO A 315 0.75 -7.62 -12.63
N LEU A 316 1.82 -7.78 -13.45
CA LEU A 316 1.73 -7.76 -14.92
C LEU A 316 1.57 -9.14 -15.57
N ARG A 317 1.48 -10.21 -14.79
CA ARG A 317 1.41 -11.56 -15.37
C ARG A 317 -0.02 -12.05 -15.52
N GLY A 318 -0.20 -12.92 -16.53
CA GLY A 318 -1.48 -13.42 -17.07
C GLY A 318 -2.45 -14.09 -16.08
N SER A 319 -2.12 -14.18 -14.80
CA SER A 319 -3.01 -14.58 -13.73
C SER A 319 -3.69 -13.38 -13.02
N SER A 320 -3.20 -12.15 -13.23
CA SER A 320 -3.81 -10.99 -12.59
C SER A 320 -5.02 -10.51 -13.37
N ASN A 321 -6.20 -10.68 -12.78
CA ASN A 321 -7.44 -10.10 -13.29
C ASN A 321 -7.66 -8.66 -12.78
N ARG A 322 -6.63 -8.01 -12.25
CA ARG A 322 -6.75 -6.64 -11.72
C ARG A 322 -6.88 -5.64 -12.86
N PRO A 323 -7.90 -4.78 -12.81
CA PRO A 323 -8.09 -3.78 -13.83
C PRO A 323 -7.04 -2.67 -13.72
N TRP A 324 -6.67 -2.08 -14.84
CA TRP A 324 -6.10 -0.75 -14.86
C TRP A 324 -7.21 0.26 -14.61
N CYS A 325 -6.94 1.26 -13.76
CA CYS A 325 -7.96 2.21 -13.35
C CYS A 325 -7.51 3.65 -13.53
N PHE A 326 -8.49 4.53 -13.69
CA PHE A 326 -8.36 5.95 -13.60
C PHE A 326 -9.27 6.48 -12.49
N ASN A 327 -8.70 7.14 -11.51
CA ASN A 327 -9.45 7.68 -10.39
C ASN A 327 -9.92 9.10 -10.72
N LEU A 328 -11.21 9.27 -10.94
CA LEU A 328 -11.84 10.58 -10.99
C LEU A 328 -12.16 11.04 -9.58
N MET A 329 -11.63 12.18 -9.19
CA MET A 329 -11.92 12.78 -7.89
C MET A 329 -12.75 14.05 -8.08
N PHE A 330 -13.87 14.09 -7.40
CA PHE A 330 -14.75 15.25 -7.37
C PHE A 330 -14.73 15.85 -5.96
N PRO A 331 -14.37 17.14 -5.81
CA PRO A 331 -14.45 17.81 -4.51
C PRO A 331 -15.92 18.07 -4.16
N ILE A 332 -16.43 17.33 -3.17
CA ILE A 332 -17.83 17.47 -2.72
C ILE A 332 -18.14 18.91 -2.28
N LYS A 333 -17.17 19.63 -1.73
CA LYS A 333 -17.32 21.03 -1.29
C LYS A 333 -17.58 22.03 -2.42
N THR A 334 -17.13 21.72 -3.65
CA THR A 334 -17.31 22.60 -4.82
C THR A 334 -18.54 22.24 -5.64
N MET A 335 -19.27 21.20 -5.26
CA MET A 335 -20.55 20.87 -5.86
C MET A 335 -21.59 21.84 -5.35
N THR A 336 -21.87 22.88 -6.13
CA THR A 336 -22.96 23.81 -5.89
C THR A 336 -24.29 23.13 -6.20
N PHE A 337 -25.05 22.82 -5.18
CA PHE A 337 -26.39 22.25 -5.30
C PHE A 337 -27.42 23.37 -5.46
N ALA A 338 -28.38 23.18 -6.34
CA ALA A 338 -29.32 24.21 -6.74
C ALA A 338 -30.27 24.70 -5.62
N THR A 339 -30.53 23.90 -4.58
CA THR A 339 -31.36 24.28 -3.43
C THR A 339 -30.98 23.59 -2.11
N PRO A 340 -31.28 24.21 -0.91
CA PRO A 340 -30.95 23.58 0.39
C PRO A 340 -31.69 22.25 0.67
N ALA A 341 -32.91 22.07 0.19
CA ALA A 341 -33.66 20.81 0.35
C ALA A 341 -33.09 19.68 -0.53
N ALA A 342 -32.64 20.03 -1.71
CA ALA A 342 -31.90 19.13 -2.61
C ALA A 342 -30.59 18.67 -1.98
N ASN A 343 -29.88 19.53 -1.28
CA ASN A 343 -28.64 19.23 -0.56
C ASN A 343 -28.83 18.09 0.46
N MET A 344 -29.95 18.04 1.20
CA MET A 344 -30.15 17.04 2.24
C MET A 344 -30.47 15.67 1.67
N ALA A 345 -31.34 15.59 0.66
CA ALA A 345 -31.67 14.32 0.00
C ALA A 345 -30.46 13.74 -0.76
N GLN A 346 -29.69 14.61 -1.40
CA GLN A 346 -28.45 14.24 -2.11
C GLN A 346 -27.34 13.80 -1.16
N LEU A 347 -27.18 14.48 -0.02
CA LEU A 347 -26.24 14.07 1.02
C LEU A 347 -26.59 12.73 1.64
N LEU A 348 -27.90 12.40 1.77
CA LEU A 348 -28.35 11.11 2.26
C LEU A 348 -28.06 10.00 1.23
N GLN A 349 -28.24 10.24 -0.07
CA GLN A 349 -27.86 9.30 -1.11
C GLN A 349 -26.34 9.15 -1.27
N LEU A 350 -25.60 10.26 -1.18
CA LEU A 350 -24.12 10.23 -1.18
C LEU A 350 -23.56 9.54 0.05
N LYS A 351 -24.23 9.62 1.21
CA LYS A 351 -23.86 8.83 2.42
C LYS A 351 -24.02 7.32 2.20
N GLN A 352 -25.02 6.89 1.46
CA GLN A 352 -25.17 5.48 1.08
C GLN A 352 -24.00 4.97 0.22
N TRP A 353 -23.26 5.90 -0.42
CA TRP A 353 -22.08 5.61 -1.27
C TRP A 353 -20.75 5.86 -0.53
N ASN A 354 -20.75 5.86 0.81
CA ASN A 354 -19.56 6.08 1.65
C ASN A 354 -18.84 7.44 1.46
N ALA A 355 -19.49 8.44 0.90
CA ALA A 355 -18.92 9.79 0.78
C ALA A 355 -19.01 10.52 2.12
N LYS A 356 -17.89 10.79 2.77
CA LYS A 356 -17.83 11.63 3.97
C LYS A 356 -17.89 13.11 3.59
N ARG A 357 -18.59 13.92 4.39
CA ARG A 357 -18.72 15.36 4.16
C ARG A 357 -17.36 16.03 4.19
N GLY A 358 -16.96 16.63 3.08
CA GLY A 358 -15.67 17.31 2.93
C GLY A 358 -14.58 16.51 2.26
N ASP A 359 -14.79 15.24 2.01
CA ASP A 359 -13.86 14.38 1.29
C ASP A 359 -14.06 14.49 -0.22
N LEU A 360 -13.02 14.06 -0.94
CA LEU A 360 -13.11 13.86 -2.38
C LEU A 360 -13.93 12.59 -2.65
N PHE A 361 -14.95 12.69 -3.49
CA PHE A 361 -15.64 11.54 -4.01
C PHE A 361 -14.79 10.94 -5.14
N THR A 362 -14.32 9.70 -4.95
CA THR A 362 -13.47 9.02 -5.92
C THR A 362 -14.28 7.97 -6.66
N ILE A 363 -14.27 8.04 -7.98
CA ILE A 363 -14.87 7.05 -8.86
C ILE A 363 -13.77 6.43 -9.71
N GLN A 364 -13.75 5.11 -9.76
CA GLN A 364 -12.82 4.37 -10.59
C GLN A 364 -13.43 4.09 -11.96
N LEU A 365 -12.76 4.56 -13.00
CA LEU A 365 -12.97 4.11 -14.37
C LEU A 365 -11.99 2.98 -14.64
N LYS A 366 -12.44 1.90 -15.24
CA LYS A 366 -11.61 0.73 -15.53
C LYS A 366 -11.38 0.58 -17.01
N GLU A 367 -10.17 0.21 -17.41
CA GLU A 367 -9.88 -0.14 -18.79
C GLU A 367 -10.69 -1.36 -19.21
N GLY A 368 -11.28 -1.31 -20.39
CA GLY A 368 -12.12 -2.39 -20.90
C GLY A 368 -13.59 -2.36 -20.47
N ASP A 369 -13.99 -1.50 -19.51
CA ASP A 369 -15.41 -1.33 -19.17
C ASP A 369 -16.19 -0.82 -20.38
N LYS A 370 -17.30 -1.51 -20.71
CA LYS A 370 -18.14 -1.15 -21.88
C LYS A 370 -19.07 0.03 -21.60
N THR A 371 -19.29 0.38 -20.34
CA THR A 371 -20.23 1.41 -19.91
C THR A 371 -19.64 2.27 -18.80
N LEU A 372 -20.08 3.51 -18.72
CA LEU A 372 -19.74 4.39 -17.60
C LEU A 372 -20.29 3.82 -16.29
N PRO A 373 -19.54 3.90 -15.17
CA PRO A 373 -20.00 3.43 -13.87
C PRO A 373 -21.32 4.10 -13.46
N ASN A 374 -22.29 3.33 -12.99
CA ASN A 374 -23.56 3.88 -12.47
C ASN A 374 -23.33 4.89 -11.34
N SER A 375 -22.34 4.68 -10.49
CA SER A 375 -21.94 5.62 -9.44
C SER A 375 -21.59 7.00 -9.99
N LEU A 376 -20.82 7.07 -11.08
CA LEU A 376 -20.46 8.30 -11.76
C LEU A 376 -21.71 9.02 -12.28
N LEU A 377 -22.57 8.29 -12.99
CA LEU A 377 -23.79 8.85 -13.58
C LEU A 377 -24.74 9.37 -12.51
N VAL A 378 -25.00 8.62 -11.44
CA VAL A 378 -25.87 9.04 -10.33
C VAL A 378 -25.37 10.30 -9.67
N VAL A 379 -24.10 10.34 -9.32
CA VAL A 379 -23.51 11.52 -8.66
C VAL A 379 -23.59 12.74 -9.55
N LEU A 380 -23.19 12.63 -10.80
CA LEU A 380 -23.22 13.78 -11.72
C LEU A 380 -24.66 14.20 -12.07
N ARG A 381 -25.61 13.26 -12.27
CA ARG A 381 -27.03 13.59 -12.47
C ARG A 381 -27.56 14.45 -11.32
N LEU A 382 -27.26 14.08 -10.09
CA LEU A 382 -27.65 14.86 -8.91
C LEU A 382 -26.95 16.23 -8.85
N CYS A 383 -25.65 16.27 -9.19
CA CYS A 383 -24.86 17.52 -9.14
C CYS A 383 -25.34 18.59 -10.13
N VAL A 384 -25.78 18.18 -11.32
CA VAL A 384 -26.21 19.10 -12.40
C VAL A 384 -27.74 19.29 -12.47
N SER A 385 -28.51 18.68 -11.55
CA SER A 385 -29.97 18.69 -11.50
C SER A 385 -30.54 20.07 -11.17
N ASP A 386 -31.65 20.39 -11.81
CA ASP A 386 -32.56 21.47 -11.37
C ASP A 386 -33.65 20.90 -10.44
N GLU A 387 -34.58 21.77 -9.98
CA GLU A 387 -35.66 21.40 -9.05
C GLU A 387 -36.58 20.31 -9.62
N LYS A 388 -36.87 20.34 -10.93
CA LYS A 388 -37.69 19.31 -11.58
C LYS A 388 -37.02 17.96 -11.65
N ASP A 389 -35.72 17.95 -11.98
CA ASP A 389 -34.88 16.74 -11.99
C ASP A 389 -34.83 16.12 -10.60
N ILE A 390 -34.66 16.93 -9.56
CA ILE A 390 -34.62 16.46 -8.17
C ILE A 390 -35.98 15.88 -7.74
N ALA A 391 -37.10 16.59 -8.04
CA ALA A 391 -38.41 16.08 -7.73
C ALA A 391 -38.69 14.73 -8.45
N LEU A 392 -38.15 14.54 -9.65
CA LEU A 392 -38.25 13.28 -10.37
C LEU A 392 -37.40 12.19 -9.71
N ALA A 393 -36.16 12.50 -9.32
CA ALA A 393 -35.28 11.57 -8.62
C ALA A 393 -35.87 11.12 -7.27
N GLN A 394 -36.46 12.05 -6.52
CA GLN A 394 -37.18 11.76 -5.26
C GLN A 394 -38.38 10.84 -5.47
N ARG A 395 -39.21 11.10 -6.46
CA ARG A 395 -40.35 10.24 -6.79
C ARG A 395 -39.94 8.82 -7.21
N ARG A 396 -38.80 8.68 -7.89
CA ARG A 396 -38.25 7.38 -8.31
C ARG A 396 -37.42 6.70 -7.21
N GLY A 397 -37.08 7.42 -6.13
CA GLY A 397 -36.19 6.94 -5.07
C GLY A 397 -34.71 6.84 -5.48
N ASN A 398 -34.35 7.17 -6.74
CA ASN A 398 -32.98 7.14 -7.22
C ASN A 398 -32.78 7.99 -8.49
N ALA A 399 -31.51 8.16 -8.89
CA ALA A 399 -31.07 8.82 -10.13
C ALA A 399 -30.31 7.85 -11.07
N LEU A 400 -30.59 6.54 -10.98
CA LEU A 400 -29.96 5.52 -11.85
C LEU A 400 -30.38 5.68 -13.31
N ALA A 401 -31.67 5.93 -13.55
CA ALA A 401 -32.17 6.27 -14.88
C ALA A 401 -31.98 7.77 -15.20
N PRO A 402 -31.89 8.16 -16.48
CA PRO A 402 -31.88 9.55 -16.92
C PRO A 402 -33.02 10.35 -16.32
N LEU A 403 -32.71 11.54 -15.77
CA LEU A 403 -33.72 12.41 -15.16
C LEU A 403 -34.43 13.27 -16.21
N SER A 404 -33.65 13.91 -17.08
CA SER A 404 -34.14 14.64 -18.24
C SER A 404 -33.05 14.68 -19.31
N LEU A 405 -33.43 14.93 -20.57
CA LEU A 405 -32.44 15.10 -21.65
C LEU A 405 -31.49 16.26 -21.37
N ARG A 406 -31.97 17.35 -20.76
CA ARG A 406 -31.14 18.49 -20.34
C ARG A 406 -30.13 18.09 -19.28
N ASN A 407 -30.56 17.31 -18.27
CA ASN A 407 -29.69 16.82 -17.21
C ASN A 407 -28.59 15.90 -17.80
N GLU A 408 -28.97 14.89 -18.60
CA GLU A 408 -28.02 13.97 -19.24
C GLU A 408 -26.97 14.72 -20.10
N ARG A 409 -27.38 15.72 -20.90
CA ARG A 409 -26.44 16.53 -21.67
C ARG A 409 -25.41 17.23 -20.78
N LYS A 410 -25.83 17.79 -19.65
CA LYS A 410 -24.91 18.40 -18.69
C LYS A 410 -23.96 17.37 -18.08
N VAL A 411 -24.45 16.18 -17.71
CA VAL A 411 -23.63 15.08 -17.19
C VAL A 411 -22.55 14.71 -18.20
N LEU A 412 -22.95 14.38 -19.45
CA LEU A 412 -22.03 14.01 -20.50
C LEU A 412 -21.01 15.10 -20.83
N ALA A 413 -21.47 16.38 -20.87
CA ALA A 413 -20.57 17.52 -21.07
C ALA A 413 -19.56 17.69 -19.95
N THR A 414 -19.97 17.44 -18.70
CA THR A 414 -19.09 17.48 -17.52
C THR A 414 -18.01 16.41 -17.62
N ILE A 415 -18.40 15.15 -17.90
CA ILE A 415 -17.42 14.04 -18.04
C ILE A 415 -16.49 14.34 -19.20
N TRP A 416 -17.02 14.74 -20.34
CA TRP A 416 -16.23 15.11 -21.52
C TRP A 416 -15.16 16.16 -21.19
N THR A 417 -15.56 17.25 -20.54
CA THR A 417 -14.64 18.33 -20.17
C THR A 417 -13.53 17.84 -19.23
N VAL A 418 -13.88 17.05 -18.21
CA VAL A 418 -12.92 16.50 -17.26
C VAL A 418 -11.94 15.53 -17.94
N MET A 419 -12.47 14.60 -18.74
CA MET A 419 -11.62 13.59 -19.42
C MET A 419 -10.75 14.21 -20.50
N SER A 420 -11.26 15.16 -21.28
CA SER A 420 -10.47 15.90 -22.28
C SER A 420 -9.34 16.71 -21.64
N LYS A 421 -9.62 17.34 -20.49
CA LYS A 421 -8.59 18.05 -19.73
C LYS A 421 -7.52 17.11 -19.21
N ASN A 422 -7.91 15.97 -18.64
CA ASN A 422 -6.96 14.95 -18.17
C ASN A 422 -6.11 14.40 -19.31
N LEU A 423 -6.74 14.08 -20.46
CA LEU A 423 -6.03 13.60 -21.65
C LEU A 423 -5.02 14.62 -22.16
N ALA A 424 -5.37 15.92 -22.14
CA ALA A 424 -4.48 17.00 -22.57
C ALA A 424 -3.26 17.21 -21.64
N HIS A 425 -3.34 16.76 -20.38
CA HIS A 425 -2.20 16.78 -19.47
C HIS A 425 -1.19 15.66 -19.71
N ILE A 426 -1.56 14.63 -20.46
CA ILE A 426 -0.65 13.52 -20.83
C ILE A 426 0.14 13.95 -22.07
N PRO A 427 1.45 14.28 -21.96
CA PRO A 427 2.19 14.99 -23.01
C PRO A 427 2.53 14.14 -24.23
N SER A 428 2.47 12.81 -24.10
CA SER A 428 2.87 11.87 -25.15
C SER A 428 1.68 11.15 -25.77
N SER A 429 1.85 10.66 -26.99
CA SER A 429 0.93 9.68 -27.56
C SER A 429 1.22 8.29 -26.97
N GLY A 430 0.21 7.44 -26.82
CA GLY A 430 0.42 6.07 -26.36
C GLY A 430 1.43 5.29 -27.21
N GLY A 431 1.48 5.56 -28.54
CA GLY A 431 2.45 4.94 -29.43
C GLY A 431 3.90 5.42 -29.22
N GLN A 432 4.11 6.63 -28.74
CA GLN A 432 5.45 7.11 -28.37
C GLN A 432 5.94 6.43 -27.09
N ASP A 433 5.09 6.32 -26.08
CA ASP A 433 5.42 5.63 -24.84
C ASP A 433 5.70 4.15 -25.08
N GLN A 434 4.91 3.50 -25.95
CA GLN A 434 5.11 2.11 -26.31
C GLN A 434 6.46 1.89 -27.02
N ARG A 435 6.85 2.77 -27.95
CA ARG A 435 8.18 2.69 -28.60
C ARG A 435 9.31 2.79 -27.58
N GLN A 436 9.22 3.69 -26.60
CA GLN A 436 10.22 3.79 -25.55
C GLN A 436 10.32 2.50 -24.71
N LEU A 437 9.18 1.84 -24.44
CA LEU A 437 9.19 0.54 -23.77
C LEU A 437 9.85 -0.54 -24.62
N ASP A 438 9.59 -0.56 -25.94
CA ASP A 438 10.12 -1.54 -26.88
C ASP A 438 11.64 -1.36 -27.12
N GLU A 439 12.12 -0.12 -27.06
CA GLU A 439 13.55 0.23 -27.15
C GLU A 439 14.34 -0.15 -25.89
N GLY A 440 13.66 -0.45 -24.80
CA GLY A 440 14.24 -0.84 -23.52
C GLY A 440 14.58 0.37 -22.64
N VAL A 441 13.99 0.41 -21.49
CA VAL A 441 14.23 1.41 -20.44
C VAL A 441 14.42 0.72 -19.09
N ASN A 442 14.94 1.44 -18.10
CA ASN A 442 15.03 0.89 -16.74
C ASN A 442 13.64 0.60 -16.15
N ASP A 443 13.58 -0.27 -15.13
CA ASP A 443 12.34 -0.76 -14.54
C ASP A 443 11.41 0.36 -14.04
N GLN A 444 11.95 1.41 -13.42
CA GLN A 444 11.16 2.52 -12.91
C GLN A 444 10.49 3.29 -14.05
N MET A 445 11.23 3.56 -15.11
CA MET A 445 10.70 4.21 -16.31
C MET A 445 9.68 3.32 -17.01
N ALA A 446 9.94 2.01 -17.12
CA ALA A 446 8.99 1.07 -17.70
C ALA A 446 7.65 1.04 -16.94
N ILE A 447 7.69 1.07 -15.64
CA ILE A 447 6.49 1.16 -14.78
C ILE A 447 5.74 2.47 -15.04
N ALA A 448 6.45 3.61 -15.05
CA ALA A 448 5.84 4.92 -15.27
C ALA A 448 5.16 5.04 -16.64
N LEU A 449 5.83 4.56 -17.69
CA LEU A 449 5.29 4.56 -19.05
C LEU A 449 4.04 3.66 -19.16
N ARG A 450 4.05 2.47 -18.60
CA ARG A 450 2.88 1.57 -18.60
C ARG A 450 1.67 2.20 -17.93
N ILE A 451 1.86 2.80 -16.75
CA ILE A 451 0.77 3.49 -16.04
C ILE A 451 0.22 4.63 -16.92
N ARG A 452 1.08 5.42 -17.54
CA ARG A 452 0.67 6.54 -18.39
C ARG A 452 -0.09 6.08 -19.63
N ILE A 453 0.33 5.00 -20.28
CA ILE A 453 -0.36 4.39 -21.42
C ILE A 453 -1.78 3.98 -21.02
N HIS A 454 -1.93 3.26 -19.93
CA HIS A 454 -3.23 2.76 -19.50
C HIS A 454 -4.16 3.88 -19.01
N GLU A 455 -3.66 4.89 -18.31
CA GLU A 455 -4.47 6.06 -17.95
C GLU A 455 -4.95 6.81 -19.21
N ARG A 456 -4.09 6.95 -20.23
CA ARG A 456 -4.46 7.52 -21.51
C ARG A 456 -5.56 6.70 -22.20
N ASN A 457 -5.40 5.38 -22.25
CA ASN A 457 -6.38 4.48 -22.88
C ASN A 457 -7.75 4.62 -22.22
N ILE A 458 -7.81 4.69 -20.89
CA ILE A 458 -9.06 4.88 -20.14
C ILE A 458 -9.68 6.24 -20.50
N CYS A 459 -8.89 7.31 -20.60
CA CYS A 459 -9.41 8.61 -21.01
C CYS A 459 -10.02 8.57 -22.42
N VAL A 460 -9.32 7.97 -23.39
CA VAL A 460 -9.80 7.83 -24.79
C VAL A 460 -11.08 6.98 -24.83
N GLN A 461 -11.05 5.81 -24.21
CA GLN A 461 -12.22 4.91 -24.11
C GLN A 461 -13.45 5.62 -23.52
N THR A 462 -13.26 6.39 -22.45
CA THR A 462 -14.35 7.13 -21.81
C THR A 462 -14.92 8.21 -22.72
N LEU A 463 -14.07 8.93 -23.44
CA LEU A 463 -14.50 9.93 -24.42
C LEU A 463 -15.28 9.31 -25.58
N ASP A 464 -14.90 8.13 -26.04
CA ASP A 464 -15.62 7.42 -27.09
C ASP A 464 -17.00 6.92 -26.60
N GLN A 465 -17.08 6.40 -25.39
CA GLN A 465 -18.37 6.04 -24.77
C GLN A 465 -19.31 7.26 -24.66
N ILE A 466 -18.78 8.42 -24.30
CA ILE A 466 -19.59 9.65 -24.24
C ILE A 466 -20.10 10.07 -25.62
N LYS A 467 -19.28 9.96 -26.68
CA LYS A 467 -19.71 10.24 -28.06
C LYS A 467 -20.89 9.33 -28.46
N GLU A 468 -20.80 8.03 -28.19
CA GLU A 468 -21.85 7.07 -28.46
C GLU A 468 -23.15 7.41 -27.71
N LEU A 469 -23.06 7.70 -26.41
CA LEU A 469 -24.20 8.11 -25.60
C LEU A 469 -24.84 9.41 -26.11
N TRP A 470 -24.02 10.35 -26.57
CA TRP A 470 -24.50 11.62 -27.12
C TRP A 470 -25.23 11.43 -28.44
N LEU A 471 -24.71 10.60 -29.34
CA LEU A 471 -25.35 10.23 -30.60
C LEU A 471 -26.72 9.56 -30.34
N HIS A 472 -26.79 8.63 -29.40
CA HIS A 472 -28.06 7.98 -29.00
C HIS A 472 -29.06 8.99 -28.45
N ALA A 473 -28.62 9.92 -27.60
CA ALA A 473 -29.48 10.96 -27.03
C ALA A 473 -30.00 11.97 -28.09
N MET A 474 -29.23 12.18 -29.18
CA MET A 474 -29.68 13.01 -30.30
C MET A 474 -30.69 12.28 -31.20
N LEU A 475 -30.47 10.99 -31.48
CA LEU A 475 -31.38 10.17 -32.27
C LEU A 475 -32.77 10.00 -31.60
N LEU A 476 -32.79 9.87 -30.26
CA LEU A 476 -34.05 9.80 -29.49
C LEU A 476 -34.87 11.08 -29.57
N LYS A 477 -34.25 12.23 -29.88
CA LYS A 477 -34.95 13.52 -30.05
C LYS A 477 -35.68 13.63 -31.39
N GLU A 478 -35.25 12.87 -32.41
CA GLU A 478 -35.93 12.84 -33.71
C GLU A 478 -37.12 11.87 -33.76
N LEU A 479 -37.26 11.03 -32.72
CA LEU A 479 -38.32 10.02 -32.61
C LEU A 479 -39.46 10.43 -31.61
N VAL A 480 -39.35 11.59 -30.96
CA VAL A 480 -40.33 12.20 -30.05
C VAL A 480 -40.74 13.57 -30.59
#